data_10ac593b7d9d24889656ae931793e2d1
#
_entry.id   10ac593b7d9d24889656ae931793e2d1
#
_cell.length_a   1.000
_cell.length_b   1.000
_cell.length_c   1.000
_cell.angle_alpha   90.00
_cell.angle_beta   90.00
_cell.angle_gamma   90.00
#
_symmetry.space_group_name_H-M   'P 1'
#
loop_
_entity.id
_entity.type
_entity.pdbx_description
1 polymer ?
#
loop_
_entity_poly.entity_id
_entity_poly.type
_entity_poly.pdbx_seq_one_letter_code
_entity_poly.pdbx_strand_id
1 'polypeptide(L)'
;MEKKLVYTGKTKDVFALENGNYLLKFKDDCTGKDGVFDPGENSVGLTIDGVGDVNLRMSIYFFEKVNAAGIRTHFVNANLEDTTMEVLPAKVFGQGLEVICRHKAVGSFIRRYGQYIESGADLPAYVETTFKNDALGDPLVTKDALAALGVMTEEQYDSMKDMTQKITQIIADDLKEKGMVLYDIKFEYGYDADGNVMLIDEIASGNMRVYKDGEYIDPMTLSKLFFA
;
A
#
# COMPACT_ATOMS: atom_id res chain seq x y z
N MET A 1 -19.62 16.81 -11.82
CA MET A 1 -19.48 17.03 -10.36
C MET A 1 -18.35 18.03 -10.15
N GLU A 2 -18.59 19.06 -9.36
CA GLU A 2 -17.55 20.00 -8.97
C GLU A 2 -16.57 19.28 -8.05
N LYS A 3 -15.26 19.36 -8.34
CA LYS A 3 -14.20 18.73 -7.54
C LYS A 3 -13.21 19.77 -7.09
N LYS A 4 -12.86 19.76 -5.79
CA LYS A 4 -11.91 20.69 -5.19
C LYS A 4 -10.64 19.97 -4.80
N LEU A 5 -9.49 20.36 -5.34
CA LEU A 5 -8.18 19.84 -4.90
C LEU A 5 -7.98 20.19 -3.42
N VAL A 6 -7.72 19.17 -2.60
CA VAL A 6 -7.50 19.30 -1.15
C VAL A 6 -6.12 18.85 -0.70
N TYR A 7 -5.44 17.98 -1.48
CA TYR A 7 -4.09 17.53 -1.18
C TYR A 7 -3.38 17.07 -2.45
N THR A 8 -2.09 17.40 -2.57
CA THR A 8 -1.19 16.90 -3.61
C THR A 8 -0.16 15.98 -2.96
N GLY A 9 -0.29 14.69 -3.24
CA GLY A 9 0.63 13.66 -2.79
C GLY A 9 1.76 13.37 -3.78
N LYS A 10 2.64 12.44 -3.43
CA LYS A 10 3.77 12.00 -4.28
C LYS A 10 3.26 11.33 -5.56
N THR A 11 2.35 10.37 -5.43
CA THR A 11 1.83 9.53 -6.52
C THR A 11 0.36 9.81 -6.88
N LYS A 12 -0.35 10.59 -6.08
CA LYS A 12 -1.78 10.90 -6.26
C LYS A 12 -2.10 12.32 -5.83
N ASP A 13 -3.06 12.94 -6.51
CA ASP A 13 -3.76 14.13 -6.06
C ASP A 13 -5.12 13.75 -5.49
N VAL A 14 -5.56 14.43 -4.43
CA VAL A 14 -6.81 14.16 -3.73
C VAL A 14 -7.76 15.33 -3.91
N PHE A 15 -8.96 15.04 -4.39
CA PHE A 15 -10.03 16.02 -4.56
C PHE A 15 -11.21 15.68 -3.67
N ALA A 16 -11.80 16.67 -3.02
CA ALA A 16 -13.09 16.52 -2.33
C ALA A 16 -14.23 16.59 -3.34
N LEU A 17 -15.22 15.71 -3.18
CA LEU A 17 -16.45 15.64 -3.96
C LEU A 17 -17.64 16.19 -3.17
N GLU A 18 -18.68 16.65 -3.89
CA GLU A 18 -19.90 17.19 -3.27
C GLU A 18 -20.68 16.17 -2.42
N ASN A 19 -20.54 14.87 -2.71
CA ASN A 19 -21.18 13.79 -1.96
C ASN A 19 -20.46 13.44 -0.66
N GLY A 20 -19.37 14.14 -0.32
CA GLY A 20 -18.57 13.90 0.88
C GLY A 20 -17.44 12.87 0.70
N ASN A 21 -17.37 12.19 -0.43
CA ASN A 21 -16.29 11.28 -0.79
C ASN A 21 -15.05 12.06 -1.27
N TYR A 22 -13.97 11.33 -1.51
CA TYR A 22 -12.78 11.86 -2.16
C TYR A 22 -12.54 11.16 -3.50
N LEU A 23 -11.86 11.87 -4.40
CA LEU A 23 -11.39 11.34 -5.67
C LEU A 23 -9.86 11.37 -5.66
N LEU A 24 -9.26 10.21 -5.82
CA LEU A 24 -7.82 10.06 -6.00
C LEU A 24 -7.50 10.07 -7.49
N LYS A 25 -6.68 11.01 -7.94
CA LYS A 25 -6.13 11.06 -9.30
C LYS A 25 -4.73 10.48 -9.27
N PHE A 26 -4.53 9.34 -9.90
CA PHE A 26 -3.23 8.68 -9.99
C PHE A 26 -2.31 9.43 -10.96
N LYS A 27 -1.04 9.52 -10.60
CA LYS A 27 0.02 10.19 -11.37
C LYS A 27 1.05 9.20 -11.85
N ASP A 28 1.83 9.61 -12.83
CA ASP A 28 2.95 8.82 -13.35
C ASP A 28 4.25 9.00 -12.54
N ASP A 29 4.18 9.73 -11.44
CA ASP A 29 5.29 9.87 -10.49
C ASP A 29 5.46 8.61 -9.65
N CYS A 30 6.71 8.17 -9.50
CA CYS A 30 7.08 6.99 -8.72
C CYS A 30 8.06 7.33 -7.61
N THR A 31 7.95 6.61 -6.49
CA THR A 31 8.97 6.65 -5.45
C THR A 31 10.25 5.98 -5.91
N GLY A 32 11.39 6.53 -5.52
CA GLY A 32 12.69 6.00 -5.92
C GLY A 32 13.81 6.98 -5.65
N LYS A 33 15.01 6.59 -6.07
CA LYS A 33 16.22 7.38 -5.91
C LYS A 33 17.10 7.28 -7.17
N ASP A 34 17.68 8.40 -7.58
CA ASP A 34 18.62 8.48 -8.69
C ASP A 34 18.09 7.85 -10.00
N GLY A 35 16.79 8.01 -10.27
CA GLY A 35 16.14 7.46 -11.47
C GLY A 35 15.82 5.95 -11.39
N VAL A 36 15.99 5.33 -10.22
CA VAL A 36 15.66 3.92 -9.98
C VAL A 36 14.42 3.82 -9.08
N PHE A 37 13.42 3.07 -9.51
CA PHE A 37 12.23 2.79 -8.73
C PHE A 37 12.58 1.98 -7.46
N ASP A 38 12.12 2.41 -6.30
CA ASP A 38 12.11 1.64 -5.05
C ASP A 38 10.84 1.95 -4.26
N PRO A 39 9.95 0.95 -4.00
CA PRO A 39 8.75 1.15 -3.22
C PRO A 39 9.01 1.48 -1.74
N GLY A 40 10.26 1.36 -1.28
CA GLY A 40 10.69 1.70 0.06
C GLY A 40 11.32 3.09 0.18
N GLU A 41 11.37 3.88 -0.90
CA GLU A 41 11.90 5.25 -0.87
C GLU A 41 10.78 6.27 -0.58
N ASN A 42 11.16 7.37 0.09
CA ASN A 42 10.23 8.40 0.54
C ASN A 42 10.21 9.66 -0.33
N SER A 43 10.87 9.62 -1.48
CA SER A 43 10.91 10.73 -2.44
C SER A 43 10.45 10.28 -3.82
N VAL A 44 9.90 11.22 -4.59
CA VAL A 44 9.71 11.01 -6.03
C VAL A 44 11.09 11.01 -6.67
N GLY A 45 11.47 9.88 -7.24
CA GLY A 45 12.77 9.68 -7.87
C GLY A 45 12.72 9.64 -9.39
N LEU A 46 11.54 9.39 -9.96
CA LEU A 46 11.35 9.25 -11.41
C LEU A 46 9.87 9.36 -11.78
N THR A 47 9.62 9.55 -13.07
CA THR A 47 8.30 9.45 -13.70
C THR A 47 8.33 8.31 -14.70
N ILE A 48 7.33 7.42 -14.65
CA ILE A 48 7.17 6.29 -15.58
C ILE A 48 5.83 6.48 -16.31
N ASP A 49 5.88 6.76 -17.60
CA ASP A 49 4.68 7.00 -18.42
C ASP A 49 3.71 5.83 -18.36
N GLY A 50 2.44 6.10 -17.98
CA GLY A 50 1.38 5.12 -17.83
C GLY A 50 1.39 4.31 -16.52
N VAL A 51 2.31 4.55 -15.58
CA VAL A 51 2.32 3.81 -14.31
C VAL A 51 1.10 4.15 -13.44
N GLY A 52 0.56 5.35 -13.53
CA GLY A 52 -0.68 5.71 -12.84
C GLY A 52 -1.87 4.85 -13.28
N ASP A 53 -2.00 4.58 -14.59
CA ASP A 53 -3.05 3.71 -15.12
C ASP A 53 -2.87 2.25 -14.64
N VAL A 54 -1.66 1.70 -14.71
CA VAL A 54 -1.43 0.31 -14.26
C VAL A 54 -1.63 0.15 -12.75
N ASN A 55 -1.24 1.14 -11.95
CA ASN A 55 -1.48 1.13 -10.51
C ASN A 55 -2.98 1.21 -10.19
N LEU A 56 -3.74 2.04 -10.90
CA LEU A 56 -5.19 2.11 -10.76
C LEU A 56 -5.86 0.78 -11.13
N ARG A 57 -5.51 0.17 -12.27
CA ARG A 57 -6.05 -1.13 -12.71
C ARG A 57 -5.82 -2.23 -11.67
N MET A 58 -4.61 -2.30 -11.13
CA MET A 58 -4.27 -3.28 -10.10
C MET A 58 -5.02 -2.99 -8.79
N SER A 59 -5.16 -1.72 -8.41
CA SER A 59 -5.95 -1.31 -7.25
C SER A 59 -7.41 -1.71 -7.36
N ILE A 60 -8.06 -1.45 -8.51
CA ILE A 60 -9.45 -1.86 -8.75
C ILE A 60 -9.60 -3.37 -8.54
N TYR A 61 -8.76 -4.16 -9.22
CA TYR A 61 -8.82 -5.61 -9.15
C TYR A 61 -8.72 -6.14 -7.71
N PHE A 62 -7.72 -5.67 -6.96
CA PHE A 62 -7.53 -6.15 -5.60
C PHE A 62 -8.55 -5.59 -4.61
N PHE A 63 -8.98 -4.33 -4.75
CA PHE A 63 -10.05 -3.81 -3.89
C PHE A 63 -11.36 -4.57 -4.07
N GLU A 64 -11.73 -4.92 -5.30
CA GLU A 64 -12.93 -5.73 -5.56
C GLU A 64 -12.81 -7.11 -4.90
N LYS A 65 -11.66 -7.79 -4.99
CA LYS A 65 -11.42 -9.08 -4.32
C LYS A 65 -11.45 -8.99 -2.80
N VAL A 66 -10.79 -7.97 -2.25
CA VAL A 66 -10.72 -7.72 -0.81
C VAL A 66 -12.12 -7.41 -0.25
N ASN A 67 -12.91 -6.59 -0.95
CA ASN A 67 -14.30 -6.30 -0.59
C ASN A 67 -15.18 -7.56 -0.67
N ALA A 68 -15.01 -8.39 -1.71
CA ALA A 68 -15.72 -9.66 -1.86
C ALA A 68 -15.38 -10.66 -0.74
N ALA A 69 -14.18 -10.58 -0.17
CA ALA A 69 -13.77 -11.35 1.01
C ALA A 69 -14.31 -10.78 2.34
N GLY A 70 -15.14 -9.73 2.30
CA GLY A 70 -15.74 -9.09 3.47
C GLY A 70 -14.78 -8.20 4.26
N ILE A 71 -13.65 -7.84 3.69
CA ILE A 71 -12.68 -6.93 4.31
C ILE A 71 -13.05 -5.49 3.96
N ARG A 72 -13.11 -4.63 4.95
CA ARG A 72 -13.50 -3.22 4.79
C ARG A 72 -12.42 -2.41 4.11
N THR A 73 -12.79 -1.71 3.02
CA THR A 73 -11.92 -0.80 2.29
C THR A 73 -12.62 0.53 2.01
N HIS A 74 -11.85 1.55 1.66
CA HIS A 74 -12.40 2.84 1.27
C HIS A 74 -12.88 2.89 -0.19
N PHE A 75 -12.63 1.86 -0.99
CA PHE A 75 -12.94 1.83 -2.42
C PHE A 75 -14.44 1.89 -2.70
N VAL A 76 -14.86 2.81 -3.57
CA VAL A 76 -16.24 2.97 -4.03
C VAL A 76 -16.37 2.58 -5.50
N ASN A 77 -15.66 3.30 -6.36
CA ASN A 77 -15.63 3.06 -7.81
C ASN A 77 -14.39 3.68 -8.44
N ALA A 78 -14.16 3.46 -9.73
CA ALA A 78 -13.04 4.05 -10.44
C ALA A 78 -13.40 4.37 -11.90
N ASN A 79 -12.68 5.32 -12.50
CA ASN A 79 -12.75 5.67 -13.90
C ASN A 79 -11.35 5.55 -14.52
N LEU A 80 -11.17 4.56 -15.41
CA LEU A 80 -9.89 4.30 -16.08
C LEU A 80 -9.55 5.39 -17.13
N GLU A 81 -10.54 6.00 -17.78
CA GLU A 81 -10.29 7.06 -18.78
C GLU A 81 -9.66 8.29 -18.13
N ASP A 82 -10.11 8.63 -16.92
CA ASP A 82 -9.61 9.76 -16.15
C ASP A 82 -8.48 9.36 -15.18
N THR A 83 -8.12 8.09 -15.09
CA THR A 83 -7.16 7.52 -14.12
C THR A 83 -7.49 7.94 -12.68
N THR A 84 -8.76 7.77 -12.28
CA THR A 84 -9.27 8.21 -10.97
C THR A 84 -9.98 7.11 -10.22
N MET A 85 -9.96 7.19 -8.88
CA MET A 85 -10.65 6.28 -7.96
C MET A 85 -11.43 7.09 -6.92
N GLU A 86 -12.74 6.87 -6.82
CA GLU A 86 -13.57 7.43 -5.77
C GLU A 86 -13.48 6.57 -4.51
N VAL A 87 -13.32 7.23 -3.37
CA VAL A 87 -13.11 6.58 -2.08
C VAL A 87 -13.93 7.22 -0.97
N LEU A 88 -14.32 6.41 0.01
CA LEU A 88 -14.95 6.88 1.24
C LEU A 88 -13.95 7.72 2.06
N PRO A 89 -14.45 8.70 2.82
CA PRO A 89 -13.63 9.42 3.78
C PRO A 89 -13.10 8.48 4.87
N ALA A 90 -11.84 8.64 5.21
CA ALA A 90 -11.20 7.91 6.29
C ALA A 90 -10.40 8.88 7.17
N LYS A 91 -10.36 8.60 8.47
CA LYS A 91 -9.47 9.29 9.39
C LYS A 91 -8.22 8.44 9.59
N VAL A 92 -7.05 8.97 9.25
CA VAL A 92 -5.78 8.27 9.42
C VAL A 92 -5.41 8.15 10.91
N PHE A 93 -4.62 7.13 11.24
CA PHE A 93 -4.06 6.98 12.58
C PHE A 93 -2.89 7.96 12.78
N GLY A 94 -3.02 8.86 13.76
CA GLY A 94 -2.02 9.89 14.02
C GLY A 94 -1.80 10.80 12.80
N GLN A 95 -0.57 10.83 12.30
CA GLN A 95 -0.15 11.53 11.07
C GLN A 95 -0.11 10.59 9.84
N GLY A 96 -0.51 9.34 10.01
CA GLY A 96 -0.44 8.25 9.06
C GLY A 96 0.53 7.16 9.50
N LEU A 97 0.14 5.93 9.22
CA LEU A 97 0.95 4.73 9.45
C LEU A 97 1.17 4.00 8.13
N GLU A 98 2.37 3.49 7.93
CA GLU A 98 2.64 2.48 6.94
C GLU A 98 2.64 1.11 7.61
N VAL A 99 2.00 0.15 7.00
CA VAL A 99 1.88 -1.23 7.48
C VAL A 99 2.44 -2.17 6.43
N ILE A 100 3.57 -2.80 6.75
CA ILE A 100 4.27 -3.64 5.80
C ILE A 100 4.07 -5.10 6.20
N CYS A 101 3.62 -5.95 5.26
CA CYS A 101 3.60 -7.39 5.44
C CYS A 101 4.67 -8.05 4.57
N ARG A 102 5.46 -8.95 5.16
CA ARG A 102 6.60 -9.57 4.51
C ARG A 102 6.52 -11.09 4.54
N HIS A 103 6.60 -11.70 3.36
CA HIS A 103 6.82 -13.14 3.19
C HIS A 103 8.31 -13.47 3.01
N LYS A 104 9.14 -12.48 2.66
CA LYS A 104 10.59 -12.63 2.48
C LYS A 104 11.33 -11.46 3.14
N ALA A 105 12.53 -11.74 3.61
CA ALA A 105 13.42 -10.75 4.23
C ALA A 105 14.09 -9.90 3.15
N VAL A 106 13.55 -8.70 2.87
CA VAL A 106 14.07 -7.75 1.86
C VAL A 106 13.97 -6.30 2.32
N GLY A 107 14.55 -5.40 1.55
CA GLY A 107 14.42 -3.94 1.73
C GLY A 107 14.89 -3.46 3.10
N SER A 108 14.09 -2.62 3.76
CA SER A 108 14.43 -2.06 5.08
C SER A 108 14.55 -3.12 6.17
N PHE A 109 13.90 -4.28 6.03
CA PHE A 109 14.05 -5.39 6.97
C PHE A 109 15.50 -5.90 6.98
N ILE A 110 16.10 -6.13 5.83
CA ILE A 110 17.50 -6.56 5.73
C ILE A 110 18.47 -5.46 6.16
N ARG A 111 18.18 -4.20 5.85
CA ARG A 111 19.00 -3.08 6.35
C ARG A 111 19.09 -3.06 7.89
N ARG A 112 18.01 -3.46 8.58
CA ARG A 112 17.97 -3.51 10.07
C ARG A 112 18.47 -4.82 10.66
N TYR A 113 18.16 -5.95 10.02
CA TYR A 113 18.29 -7.28 10.63
C TYR A 113 19.21 -8.25 9.87
N GLY A 114 19.92 -7.79 8.83
CA GLY A 114 20.79 -8.63 8.00
C GLY A 114 21.95 -9.33 8.73
N GLN A 115 22.23 -8.95 10.00
CA GLN A 115 23.16 -9.70 10.85
C GLN A 115 22.56 -11.01 11.41
N TYR A 116 21.23 -11.16 11.35
CA TYR A 116 20.50 -12.27 11.96
C TYR A 116 19.79 -13.17 10.94
N ILE A 117 19.61 -12.68 9.69
CA ILE A 117 18.87 -13.38 8.65
C ILE A 117 19.41 -13.02 7.28
N GLU A 118 19.42 -13.98 6.36
CA GLU A 118 19.86 -13.78 4.99
C GLU A 118 18.76 -13.09 4.15
N SER A 119 19.18 -12.33 3.13
CA SER A 119 18.26 -11.72 2.18
C SER A 119 17.49 -12.80 1.40
N GLY A 120 16.17 -12.60 1.27
CA GLY A 120 15.29 -13.55 0.61
C GLY A 120 14.81 -14.72 1.48
N ALA A 121 15.28 -14.83 2.73
CA ALA A 121 14.79 -15.84 3.67
C ALA A 121 13.28 -15.69 3.95
N ASP A 122 12.61 -16.82 4.22
CA ASP A 122 11.18 -16.85 4.50
C ASP A 122 10.82 -16.15 5.81
N LEU A 123 9.72 -15.41 5.78
CA LEU A 123 9.09 -14.79 6.94
C LEU A 123 7.61 -15.24 7.01
N PRO A 124 7.07 -15.47 8.23
CA PRO A 124 5.73 -16.01 8.42
C PRO A 124 4.65 -14.91 8.32
N ALA A 125 4.50 -14.26 7.15
CA ALA A 125 3.63 -13.10 6.97
C ALA A 125 3.87 -12.04 8.07
N TYR A 126 5.14 -11.69 8.27
CA TYR A 126 5.57 -10.77 9.31
C TYR A 126 5.02 -9.37 9.04
N VAL A 127 4.34 -8.79 10.01
CA VAL A 127 3.77 -7.44 9.94
C VAL A 127 4.56 -6.49 10.82
N GLU A 128 4.97 -5.37 10.26
CA GLU A 128 5.57 -4.24 10.96
C GLU A 128 4.89 -2.93 10.61
N THR A 129 4.99 -1.95 11.49
CA THR A 129 4.42 -0.61 11.33
C THR A 129 5.47 0.46 11.48
N THR A 130 5.35 1.52 10.66
CA THR A 130 6.17 2.73 10.75
C THR A 130 5.27 3.96 10.80
N PHE A 131 5.74 5.02 11.46
CA PHE A 131 5.13 6.33 11.26
C PHE A 131 5.52 6.90 9.90
N LYS A 132 4.60 7.55 9.21
CA LYS A 132 4.90 8.37 8.02
C LYS A 132 5.60 9.65 8.44
N ASN A 133 6.93 9.59 8.45
CA ASN A 133 7.77 10.72 8.81
C ASN A 133 9.08 10.68 8.03
N ASP A 134 9.06 11.21 6.81
CA ASP A 134 10.20 11.25 5.89
C ASP A 134 11.47 11.83 6.56
N ALA A 135 11.31 12.85 7.42
CA ALA A 135 12.45 13.50 8.09
C ALA A 135 13.17 12.60 9.10
N LEU A 136 12.46 11.60 9.63
CA LEU A 136 13.02 10.60 10.57
C LEU A 136 13.24 9.23 9.92
N GLY A 137 13.06 9.11 8.59
CA GLY A 137 13.22 7.87 7.85
C GLY A 137 12.18 6.80 8.19
N ASP A 138 10.93 7.21 8.43
CA ASP A 138 9.79 6.36 8.77
C ASP A 138 10.11 5.36 9.89
N PRO A 139 10.23 5.86 11.13
CA PRO A 139 10.68 5.05 12.24
C PRO A 139 9.68 3.94 12.58
N LEU A 140 10.22 2.73 12.88
CA LEU A 140 9.42 1.63 13.39
C LEU A 140 8.68 2.04 14.66
N VAL A 141 7.43 1.62 14.77
CA VAL A 141 6.61 1.82 15.97
C VAL A 141 5.96 0.49 16.39
N THR A 142 6.02 0.20 17.68
CA THR A 142 5.42 -1.01 18.25
C THR A 142 3.95 -0.79 18.61
N LYS A 143 3.20 -1.90 18.73
CA LYS A 143 1.82 -1.89 19.23
C LYS A 143 1.71 -1.12 20.56
N ASP A 144 2.59 -1.42 21.52
CA ASP A 144 2.57 -0.79 22.84
C ASP A 144 2.83 0.72 22.77
N ALA A 145 3.74 1.15 21.88
CA ALA A 145 3.99 2.58 21.67
C ALA A 145 2.81 3.29 21.03
N LEU A 146 2.15 2.66 20.04
CA LEU A 146 0.92 3.22 19.43
C LEU A 146 -0.19 3.41 20.46
N ALA A 147 -0.39 2.44 21.34
CA ALA A 147 -1.36 2.52 22.44
C ALA A 147 -0.99 3.59 23.47
N ALA A 148 0.26 3.62 23.91
CA ALA A 148 0.75 4.62 24.88
C ALA A 148 0.67 6.06 24.37
N LEU A 149 0.85 6.26 23.05
CA LEU A 149 0.73 7.57 22.39
C LEU A 149 -0.72 7.95 22.07
N GLY A 150 -1.70 7.07 22.31
CA GLY A 150 -3.11 7.29 21.97
C GLY A 150 -3.36 7.40 20.46
N VAL A 151 -2.48 6.84 19.64
CA VAL A 151 -2.62 6.84 18.16
C VAL A 151 -3.60 5.76 17.73
N MET A 152 -3.56 4.60 18.39
CA MET A 152 -4.37 3.42 18.07
C MET A 152 -4.57 2.59 19.34
N THR A 153 -5.74 1.95 19.51
CA THR A 153 -5.90 0.96 20.57
C THR A 153 -5.22 -0.36 20.22
N GLU A 154 -4.98 -1.21 21.23
CA GLU A 154 -4.42 -2.54 20.99
C GLU A 154 -5.33 -3.41 20.12
N GLU A 155 -6.65 -3.32 20.31
CA GLU A 155 -7.65 -4.03 19.53
C GLU A 155 -7.68 -3.56 18.06
N GLN A 156 -7.53 -2.25 17.84
CA GLN A 156 -7.41 -1.70 16.48
C GLN A 156 -6.14 -2.21 15.80
N TYR A 157 -5.02 -2.28 16.53
CA TYR A 157 -3.77 -2.83 15.99
C TYR A 157 -3.90 -4.31 15.62
N ASP A 158 -4.47 -5.12 16.49
CA ASP A 158 -4.66 -6.55 16.26
C ASP A 158 -5.59 -6.77 15.04
N SER A 159 -6.68 -6.02 14.96
CA SER A 159 -7.60 -6.04 13.80
C SER A 159 -6.89 -5.64 12.51
N MET A 160 -6.10 -4.57 12.53
CA MET A 160 -5.31 -4.11 11.39
C MET A 160 -4.30 -5.16 10.94
N LYS A 161 -3.58 -5.78 11.88
CA LYS A 161 -2.60 -6.84 11.60
C LYS A 161 -3.24 -8.06 10.97
N ASP A 162 -4.35 -8.55 11.53
CA ASP A 162 -5.09 -9.69 10.98
C ASP A 162 -5.62 -9.38 9.58
N MET A 163 -6.16 -8.19 9.37
CA MET A 163 -6.61 -7.70 8.07
C MET A 163 -5.46 -7.67 7.07
N THR A 164 -4.30 -7.11 7.46
CA THR A 164 -3.09 -7.04 6.64
C THR A 164 -2.64 -8.42 6.18
N GLN A 165 -2.58 -9.40 7.09
CA GLN A 165 -2.18 -10.78 6.73
C GLN A 165 -3.16 -11.44 5.77
N LYS A 166 -4.48 -11.26 5.97
CA LYS A 166 -5.51 -11.78 5.06
C LYS A 166 -5.43 -11.16 3.67
N ILE A 167 -5.29 -9.84 3.58
CA ILE A 167 -5.17 -9.14 2.29
C ILE A 167 -3.89 -9.58 1.57
N THR A 168 -2.77 -9.66 2.30
CA THR A 168 -1.49 -10.11 1.73
C THR A 168 -1.59 -11.54 1.18
N GLN A 169 -2.32 -12.43 1.87
CA GLN A 169 -2.52 -13.80 1.40
C GLN A 169 -3.34 -13.83 0.09
N ILE A 170 -4.43 -13.04 -0.01
CA ILE A 170 -5.22 -12.91 -1.25
C ILE A 170 -4.33 -12.48 -2.41
N ILE A 171 -3.50 -11.47 -2.20
CA ILE A 171 -2.60 -10.95 -3.24
C ILE A 171 -1.54 -12.00 -3.61
N ALA A 172 -0.95 -12.66 -2.61
CA ALA A 172 0.09 -13.67 -2.82
C ALA A 172 -0.44 -14.89 -3.60
N ASP A 173 -1.68 -15.33 -3.33
CA ASP A 173 -2.31 -16.45 -4.01
C ASP A 173 -2.54 -16.13 -5.50
N ASP A 174 -3.05 -14.94 -5.81
CA ASP A 174 -3.26 -14.49 -7.20
C ASP A 174 -1.95 -14.36 -7.97
N LEU A 175 -0.93 -13.79 -7.35
CA LEU A 175 0.40 -13.68 -7.97
C LEU A 175 0.99 -15.06 -8.21
N LYS A 176 0.81 -15.99 -7.28
CA LYS A 176 1.29 -17.36 -7.41
C LYS A 176 0.62 -18.12 -8.56
N GLU A 177 -0.67 -17.91 -8.80
CA GLU A 177 -1.38 -18.47 -9.96
C GLU A 177 -0.78 -18.01 -11.29
N LYS A 178 -0.14 -16.85 -11.30
CA LYS A 178 0.57 -16.28 -12.45
C LYS A 178 2.08 -16.63 -12.47
N GLY A 179 2.54 -17.50 -11.56
CA GLY A 179 3.95 -17.90 -11.46
C GLY A 179 4.86 -16.83 -10.86
N MET A 180 4.30 -15.91 -10.09
CA MET A 180 5.01 -14.83 -9.42
C MET A 180 4.99 -15.00 -7.90
N VAL A 181 5.97 -14.42 -7.20
CA VAL A 181 6.12 -14.53 -5.74
C VAL A 181 6.10 -13.14 -5.11
N LEU A 182 5.14 -12.90 -4.22
CA LEU A 182 5.10 -11.70 -3.41
C LEU A 182 6.16 -11.80 -2.30
N TYR A 183 7.09 -10.85 -2.25
CA TYR A 183 8.08 -10.76 -1.19
C TYR A 183 7.60 -9.88 -0.03
N ASP A 184 7.14 -8.68 -0.31
CA ASP A 184 6.50 -7.80 0.65
C ASP A 184 5.53 -6.83 -0.02
N ILE A 185 4.66 -6.24 0.80
CA ILE A 185 3.74 -5.21 0.37
C ILE A 185 3.49 -4.22 1.52
N LYS A 186 3.34 -2.95 1.15
CA LYS A 186 2.99 -1.85 2.05
C LYS A 186 1.53 -1.45 1.87
N PHE A 187 0.84 -1.26 2.99
CA PHE A 187 -0.54 -0.78 3.08
C PHE A 187 -0.64 0.46 3.94
N GLU A 188 -1.73 1.20 3.77
CA GLU A 188 -2.16 2.26 4.66
C GLU A 188 -3.55 1.96 5.21
N TYR A 189 -3.79 2.38 6.44
CA TYR A 189 -5.06 2.18 7.13
C TYR A 189 -5.54 3.48 7.78
N GLY A 190 -6.85 3.57 7.88
CA GLY A 190 -7.55 4.57 8.66
C GLY A 190 -8.74 3.94 9.34
N TYR A 191 -9.62 4.75 9.87
CA TYR A 191 -10.89 4.30 10.40
C TYR A 191 -12.04 5.14 9.83
N ASP A 192 -13.20 4.48 9.71
CA ASP A 192 -14.43 5.12 9.28
C ASP A 192 -15.07 5.97 10.39
N ALA A 193 -16.25 6.55 10.12
CA ALA A 193 -16.98 7.38 11.08
C ALA A 193 -17.38 6.62 12.36
N ASP A 194 -17.49 5.29 12.26
CA ASP A 194 -17.87 4.41 13.39
C ASP A 194 -16.66 3.89 14.17
N GLY A 195 -15.44 4.26 13.76
CA GLY A 195 -14.19 3.84 14.40
C GLY A 195 -13.66 2.47 13.96
N ASN A 196 -14.25 1.85 12.94
CA ASN A 196 -13.76 0.57 12.42
C ASN A 196 -12.53 0.79 11.53
N VAL A 197 -11.55 -0.09 11.67
CA VAL A 197 -10.36 -0.11 10.81
C VAL A 197 -10.74 -0.40 9.37
N MET A 198 -10.17 0.34 8.44
CA MET A 198 -10.44 0.27 7.02
C MET A 198 -9.15 0.40 6.23
N LEU A 199 -8.95 -0.45 5.20
CA LEU A 199 -7.84 -0.30 4.26
C LEU A 199 -8.08 0.93 3.39
N ILE A 200 -7.05 1.75 3.26
CA ILE A 200 -7.07 2.98 2.43
C ILE A 200 -5.91 2.99 1.44
N ASP A 201 -5.78 4.08 0.70
CA ASP A 201 -4.75 4.35 -0.29
C ASP A 201 -4.88 3.46 -1.53
N GLU A 202 -3.92 2.63 -1.85
CA GLU A 202 -3.91 1.78 -3.05
C GLU A 202 -3.41 0.37 -2.74
N ILE A 203 -3.75 -0.59 -3.60
CA ILE A 203 -3.13 -1.91 -3.70
C ILE A 203 -2.57 -2.01 -5.11
N ALA A 204 -1.31 -1.67 -5.29
CA ALA A 204 -0.73 -1.48 -6.61
C ALA A 204 0.68 -2.05 -6.73
N SER A 205 1.15 -2.17 -7.96
CA SER A 205 2.52 -2.59 -8.25
C SER A 205 3.57 -1.69 -7.60
N GLY A 206 3.23 -0.41 -7.37
CA GLY A 206 4.08 0.56 -6.69
C GLY A 206 4.26 0.34 -5.19
N ASN A 207 3.42 -0.49 -4.56
CA ASN A 207 3.48 -0.75 -3.12
C ASN A 207 4.11 -2.09 -2.76
N MET A 208 4.49 -2.93 -3.73
CA MET A 208 4.93 -4.29 -3.48
C MET A 208 6.23 -4.65 -4.20
N ARG A 209 6.96 -5.62 -3.63
CA ARG A 209 8.05 -6.28 -4.32
C ARG A 209 7.61 -7.68 -4.73
N VAL A 210 7.57 -7.89 -6.04
CA VAL A 210 7.20 -9.17 -6.65
C VAL A 210 8.38 -9.69 -7.46
N TYR A 211 8.59 -10.99 -7.40
CA TYR A 211 9.68 -11.69 -8.07
C TYR A 211 9.15 -12.82 -8.95
N LYS A 212 9.83 -13.06 -10.06
CA LYS A 212 9.60 -14.22 -10.92
C LYS A 212 10.94 -14.84 -11.25
N ASP A 213 11.05 -16.15 -11.09
CA ASP A 213 12.28 -16.92 -11.32
C ASP A 213 13.50 -16.37 -10.54
N GLY A 214 13.25 -15.76 -9.38
CA GLY A 214 14.26 -15.17 -8.51
C GLY A 214 14.67 -13.73 -8.86
N GLU A 215 14.10 -13.14 -9.90
CA GLU A 215 14.37 -11.78 -10.33
C GLU A 215 13.22 -10.83 -9.95
N TYR A 216 13.57 -9.61 -9.52
CA TYR A 216 12.61 -8.54 -9.23
C TYR A 216 11.88 -8.09 -10.49
N ILE A 217 10.59 -7.87 -10.40
CA ILE A 217 9.74 -7.39 -11.49
C ILE A 217 9.36 -5.93 -11.23
N ASP A 218 9.67 -5.04 -12.18
CA ASP A 218 9.26 -3.64 -12.11
C ASP A 218 7.73 -3.47 -12.25
N PRO A 219 7.17 -2.32 -11.80
CA PRO A 219 5.72 -2.11 -11.78
C PRO A 219 5.01 -2.29 -13.12
N MET A 220 5.60 -1.84 -14.22
CA MET A 220 4.99 -1.95 -15.55
C MET A 220 4.97 -3.39 -16.05
N THR A 221 6.08 -4.09 -15.90
CA THR A 221 6.20 -5.52 -16.22
C THR A 221 5.30 -6.37 -15.35
N LEU A 222 5.20 -6.07 -14.04
CA LEU A 222 4.31 -6.76 -13.12
C LEU A 222 2.85 -6.66 -13.58
N SER A 223 2.36 -5.46 -13.86
CA SER A 223 1.00 -5.26 -14.33
C SER A 223 0.72 -6.01 -15.65
N LYS A 224 1.67 -5.93 -16.59
CA LYS A 224 1.55 -6.64 -17.88
C LYS A 224 1.45 -8.16 -17.71
N LEU A 225 2.29 -8.75 -16.84
CA LEU A 225 2.27 -10.19 -16.57
C LEU A 225 1.03 -10.63 -15.79
N PHE A 226 0.56 -9.77 -14.90
CA PHE A 226 -0.60 -10.06 -14.05
C PHE A 226 -1.91 -10.11 -14.85
N PHE A 227 -2.09 -9.20 -15.81
CA PHE A 227 -3.30 -9.10 -16.64
C PHE A 227 -3.20 -9.83 -18.00
N ALA A 228 -2.10 -10.58 -18.27
CA ALA A 228 -1.92 -11.36 -19.49
C ALA A 228 -2.83 -12.59 -19.58
#